data_9211104373c5d6d8d9270da0fac67b52
#
_entry.id   9211104373c5d6d8d9270da0fac67b52
#
_cell.length_a   1.000
_cell.length_b   1.000
_cell.length_c   1.000
_cell.angle_alpha   90.00
_cell.angle_beta   90.00
_cell.angle_gamma   90.00
#
_symmetry.space_group_name_H-M   'P 1'
#
loop_
_entity.id
_entity.type
_entity.pdbx_description
1 polymer ?
#
loop_
_entity_poly.entity_id
_entity_poly.type
_entity_poly.pdbx_seq_one_letter_code
_entity_poly.pdbx_strand_id
1 'polypeptide(L)'
;AYQSDHDLEKLKQGLDHWRPWALSRHSQNIITANWFSALLEQKHWAEAEETLEQFLHRAKNKQDKMGYHLLRTDYARAIGDTGLEEQERLLSQQLKNQLGNKKGESRVPANAKESKYAFFCWLSFSFGLALLGIISNIAAGDSILGSVGAGLFILSLFSFPVSLIWMFLWLIRRRKEAVK
;
A
#
# COMPACT_ATOMS: atom_id res chain seq x y z
N ALA A 1 -13.30 19.31 -6.84
CA ALA A 1 -12.49 20.41 -6.33
C ALA A 1 -13.04 20.87 -5.00
N TYR A 2 -12.19 21.03 -3.99
CA TYR A 2 -12.57 21.52 -2.67
C TYR A 2 -12.71 23.04 -2.75
N GLN A 3 -13.92 23.55 -2.51
CA GLN A 3 -14.23 24.97 -2.73
C GLN A 3 -14.34 25.80 -1.45
N SER A 4 -14.17 25.19 -0.27
CA SER A 4 -14.26 25.90 1.02
C SER A 4 -13.40 25.26 2.10
N ASP A 5 -13.02 26.03 3.13
CA ASP A 5 -12.27 25.53 4.31
C ASP A 5 -12.98 24.37 5.02
N HIS A 6 -14.33 24.38 4.94
CA HIS A 6 -15.13 23.29 5.49
C HIS A 6 -14.91 21.96 4.75
N ASP A 7 -14.62 21.99 3.46
CA ASP A 7 -14.30 20.80 2.68
C ASP A 7 -12.91 20.29 2.99
N LEU A 8 -11.94 21.17 3.31
CA LEU A 8 -10.62 20.76 3.80
C LEU A 8 -10.71 20.02 5.13
N GLU A 9 -11.50 20.52 6.07
CA GLU A 9 -11.64 19.86 7.36
C GLU A 9 -12.27 18.45 7.22
N LYS A 10 -13.29 18.31 6.39
CA LYS A 10 -13.86 16.99 6.07
C LYS A 10 -12.86 16.06 5.41
N LEU A 11 -12.06 16.58 4.47
CA LEU A 11 -11.00 15.80 3.85
C LEU A 11 -9.97 15.35 4.87
N LYS A 12 -9.53 16.26 5.74
CA LYS A 12 -8.57 15.95 6.81
C LYS A 12 -9.08 14.84 7.71
N GLN A 13 -10.34 14.96 8.17
CA GLN A 13 -10.98 13.93 8.99
C GLN A 13 -11.02 12.56 8.25
N GLY A 14 -11.36 12.57 6.96
CA GLY A 14 -11.36 11.38 6.14
C GLY A 14 -9.96 10.76 6.02
N LEU A 15 -8.94 11.57 5.76
CA LEU A 15 -7.55 11.10 5.64
C LEU A 15 -7.01 10.60 6.98
N ASP A 16 -7.33 11.26 8.09
CA ASP A 16 -6.93 10.86 9.43
C ASP A 16 -7.60 9.56 9.87
N HIS A 17 -8.84 9.32 9.42
CA HIS A 17 -9.51 8.03 9.62
C HIS A 17 -8.76 6.88 8.93
N TRP A 18 -8.19 7.10 7.74
CA TRP A 18 -7.43 6.09 7.01
C TRP A 18 -5.97 5.97 7.44
N ARG A 19 -5.41 6.99 8.09
CA ARG A 19 -3.99 7.03 8.50
C ARG A 19 -3.55 5.84 9.36
N PRO A 20 -4.31 5.36 10.37
CA PRO A 20 -3.95 4.18 11.15
C PRO A 20 -3.86 2.90 10.33
N TRP A 21 -4.63 2.81 9.23
CA TRP A 21 -4.65 1.66 8.32
C TRP A 21 -3.56 1.72 7.25
N ALA A 22 -2.89 2.85 7.11
CA ALA A 22 -1.78 3.04 6.18
C ALA A 22 -0.50 2.39 6.73
N LEU A 23 -0.46 1.06 6.77
CA LEU A 23 0.64 0.26 7.32
C LEU A 23 1.91 0.36 6.48
N SER A 24 1.81 0.68 5.20
CA SER A 24 2.97 0.85 4.33
C SER A 24 3.36 2.32 4.21
N ARG A 25 4.66 2.57 4.05
CA ARG A 25 5.18 3.92 3.75
C ARG A 25 4.56 4.48 2.46
N HIS A 26 4.34 3.64 1.47
CA HIS A 26 3.69 4.04 0.22
C HIS A 26 2.27 4.57 0.46
N SER A 27 1.46 3.86 1.24
CA SER A 27 0.11 4.32 1.61
C SER A 27 0.14 5.64 2.38
N GLN A 28 1.08 5.81 3.31
CA GLN A 28 1.27 7.07 4.04
C GLN A 28 1.66 8.22 3.11
N ASN A 29 2.52 7.95 2.13
CA ASN A 29 2.91 8.96 1.14
C ASN A 29 1.73 9.37 0.25
N ILE A 30 0.83 8.43 -0.13
CA ILE A 30 -0.39 8.75 -0.88
C ILE A 30 -1.31 9.66 -0.06
N ILE A 31 -1.54 9.35 1.22
CA ILE A 31 -2.35 10.19 2.10
C ILE A 31 -1.77 11.61 2.20
N THR A 32 -0.45 11.71 2.41
CA THR A 32 0.25 12.99 2.48
C THR A 32 0.16 13.78 1.17
N ALA A 33 0.31 13.11 0.01
CA ALA A 33 0.21 13.75 -1.29
C ALA A 33 -1.22 14.28 -1.56
N ASN A 34 -2.26 13.52 -1.20
CA ASN A 34 -3.64 13.97 -1.34
C ASN A 34 -3.95 15.19 -0.46
N TRP A 35 -3.49 15.18 0.79
CA TRP A 35 -3.60 16.33 1.69
C TRP A 35 -2.89 17.56 1.12
N PHE A 36 -1.65 17.39 0.69
CA PHE A 36 -0.86 18.44 0.07
C PHE A 36 -1.55 19.06 -1.16
N SER A 37 -2.09 18.24 -2.06
CA SER A 37 -2.82 18.72 -3.24
C SER A 37 -4.02 19.57 -2.86
N ALA A 38 -4.77 19.17 -1.84
CA ALA A 38 -5.91 19.94 -1.36
C ALA A 38 -5.49 21.31 -0.75
N LEU A 39 -4.38 21.33 -0.02
CA LEU A 39 -3.81 22.58 0.51
C LEU A 39 -3.39 23.54 -0.63
N LEU A 40 -2.79 23.03 -1.71
CA LEU A 40 -2.44 23.83 -2.88
C LEU A 40 -3.69 24.42 -3.56
N GLU A 41 -4.75 23.62 -3.75
CA GLU A 41 -6.00 24.08 -4.35
C GLU A 41 -6.65 25.22 -3.53
N GLN A 42 -6.53 25.15 -2.21
CA GLN A 42 -7.08 26.16 -1.29
C GLN A 42 -6.10 27.30 -0.99
N LYS A 43 -4.90 27.27 -1.57
CA LYS A 43 -3.85 28.28 -1.37
C LYS A 43 -3.35 28.41 0.08
N HIS A 44 -3.41 27.32 0.84
CA HIS A 44 -2.86 27.22 2.20
C HIS A 44 -1.34 26.97 2.14
N TRP A 45 -0.59 27.98 1.68
CA TRP A 45 0.84 27.84 1.34
C TRP A 45 1.70 27.43 2.54
N ALA A 46 1.46 28.00 3.71
CA ALA A 46 2.24 27.69 4.91
C ALA A 46 2.08 26.22 5.34
N GLU A 47 0.83 25.71 5.34
CA GLU A 47 0.57 24.31 5.68
C GLU A 47 1.07 23.35 4.60
N ALA A 48 1.02 23.76 3.33
CA ALA A 48 1.59 22.98 2.23
C ALA A 48 3.11 22.86 2.38
N GLU A 49 3.81 23.94 2.74
CA GLU A 49 5.25 23.92 2.97
C GLU A 49 5.62 23.04 4.16
N GLU A 50 4.92 23.14 5.29
CA GLU A 50 5.10 22.25 6.44
C GLU A 50 4.88 20.78 6.06
N THR A 51 3.87 20.50 5.23
CA THR A 51 3.60 19.15 4.74
C THR A 51 4.75 18.61 3.89
N LEU A 52 5.37 19.45 3.05
CA LEU A 52 6.57 19.10 2.27
C LEU A 52 7.77 18.80 3.17
N GLU A 53 8.01 19.60 4.20
CA GLU A 53 9.10 19.34 5.15
C GLU A 53 8.91 18.02 5.89
N GLN A 54 7.68 17.74 6.36
CA GLN A 54 7.35 16.48 6.99
C GLN A 54 7.52 15.30 6.03
N PHE A 55 7.20 15.47 4.74
CA PHE A 55 7.42 14.46 3.73
C PHE A 55 8.92 14.21 3.52
N LEU A 56 9.72 15.26 3.39
CA LEU A 56 11.17 15.19 3.22
C LEU A 56 11.83 14.46 4.40
N HIS A 57 11.45 14.80 5.61
CA HIS A 57 12.00 14.16 6.82
C HIS A 57 11.75 12.64 6.85
N ARG A 58 10.65 12.20 6.26
CA ARG A 58 10.30 10.78 6.14
C ARG A 58 10.90 10.10 4.91
N ALA A 59 11.38 10.85 3.92
CA ALA A 59 11.90 10.36 2.66
C ALA A 59 13.30 9.71 2.83
N LYS A 60 13.33 8.40 3.11
CA LYS A 60 14.58 7.66 3.38
C LYS A 60 15.22 7.04 2.14
N ASN A 61 14.44 6.77 1.09
CA ASN A 61 14.92 6.11 -0.12
C ASN A 61 14.79 7.04 -1.35
N LYS A 62 15.40 6.64 -2.47
CA LYS A 62 15.39 7.43 -3.70
C LYS A 62 13.99 7.63 -4.28
N GLN A 63 13.09 6.67 -4.10
CA GLN A 63 11.72 6.75 -4.59
C GLN A 63 10.92 7.79 -3.78
N ASP A 64 11.06 7.79 -2.45
CA ASP A 64 10.44 8.81 -1.60
C ASP A 64 10.99 10.21 -1.92
N LYS A 65 12.31 10.34 -2.12
CA LYS A 65 12.93 11.61 -2.51
C LYS A 65 12.42 12.11 -3.86
N MET A 66 12.26 11.21 -4.84
CA MET A 66 11.63 11.56 -6.11
C MET A 66 10.20 12.07 -5.92
N GLY A 67 9.41 11.41 -5.06
CA GLY A 67 8.06 11.86 -4.69
C GLY A 67 8.07 13.27 -4.08
N TYR A 68 9.01 13.55 -3.18
CA TYR A 68 9.20 14.89 -2.62
C TYR A 68 9.46 15.95 -3.69
N HIS A 69 10.40 15.69 -4.61
CA HIS A 69 10.71 16.66 -5.68
C HIS A 69 9.53 16.88 -6.64
N LEU A 70 8.70 15.86 -6.87
CA LEU A 70 7.47 16.01 -7.65
C LEU A 70 6.47 16.94 -6.93
N LEU A 71 6.20 16.70 -5.64
CA LEU A 71 5.31 17.56 -4.86
C LEU A 71 5.84 19.00 -4.77
N ARG A 72 7.17 19.18 -4.63
CA ARG A 72 7.77 20.50 -4.60
C ARG A 72 7.72 21.21 -5.95
N THR A 73 7.77 20.48 -7.07
CA THR A 73 7.49 21.01 -8.40
C THR A 73 6.07 21.56 -8.51
N ASP A 74 5.08 20.82 -7.99
CA ASP A 74 3.68 21.25 -7.99
C ASP A 74 3.47 22.48 -7.10
N TYR A 75 4.17 22.55 -5.96
CA TYR A 75 4.18 23.74 -5.10
C TYR A 75 4.74 24.96 -5.82
N ALA A 76 5.93 24.83 -6.42
CA ALA A 76 6.58 25.92 -7.15
C ALA A 76 5.70 26.45 -8.29
N ARG A 77 5.06 25.54 -9.03
CA ARG A 77 4.09 25.90 -10.07
C ARG A 77 2.90 26.66 -9.50
N ALA A 78 2.37 26.23 -8.36
CA ALA A 78 1.21 26.85 -7.75
C ALA A 78 1.49 28.28 -7.23
N ILE A 79 2.72 28.54 -6.74
CA ILE A 79 3.14 29.90 -6.31
C ILE A 79 3.71 30.75 -7.45
N GLY A 80 3.89 30.17 -8.67
CA GLY A 80 4.40 30.87 -9.83
C GLY A 80 5.93 31.02 -9.88
N ASP A 81 6.68 30.26 -9.08
CA ASP A 81 8.16 30.25 -9.10
C ASP A 81 8.67 29.28 -10.17
N THR A 82 8.84 29.79 -11.39
CA THR A 82 9.31 29.01 -12.54
C THR A 82 10.76 28.52 -12.39
N GLY A 83 11.60 29.24 -11.64
CA GLY A 83 12.98 28.84 -11.39
C GLY A 83 13.06 27.61 -10.48
N LEU A 84 12.33 27.62 -9.39
CA LEU A 84 12.20 26.50 -8.47
C LEU A 84 11.52 25.30 -9.17
N GLU A 85 10.46 25.54 -9.95
CA GLU A 85 9.77 24.48 -10.71
C GLU A 85 10.73 23.71 -11.60
N GLU A 86 11.53 24.41 -12.41
CA GLU A 86 12.48 23.76 -13.33
C GLU A 86 13.58 23.02 -12.58
N GLN A 87 14.13 23.60 -11.51
CA GLN A 87 15.14 22.96 -10.68
C GLN A 87 14.62 21.63 -10.08
N GLU A 88 13.44 21.65 -9.48
CA GLU A 88 12.85 20.48 -8.84
C GLU A 88 12.45 19.41 -9.86
N ARG A 89 11.97 19.82 -11.03
CA ARG A 89 11.66 18.95 -12.14
C ARG A 89 12.91 18.20 -12.62
N LEU A 90 14.04 18.88 -12.76
CA LEU A 90 15.31 18.26 -13.15
C LEU A 90 15.80 17.25 -12.10
N LEU A 91 15.70 17.57 -10.80
CA LEU A 91 16.06 16.65 -9.71
C LEU A 91 15.19 15.41 -9.72
N SER A 92 13.89 15.56 -9.91
CA SER A 92 12.96 14.43 -10.01
C SER A 92 13.30 13.53 -11.21
N GLN A 93 13.63 14.10 -12.37
CA GLN A 93 14.05 13.34 -13.55
C GLN A 93 15.38 12.60 -13.34
N GLN A 94 16.36 13.25 -12.72
CA GLN A 94 17.64 12.59 -12.38
C GLN A 94 17.42 11.36 -11.48
N LEU A 95 16.59 11.50 -10.45
CA LEU A 95 16.25 10.39 -9.57
C LEU A 95 15.48 9.28 -10.29
N LYS A 96 14.56 9.64 -11.20
CA LYS A 96 13.82 8.69 -12.05
C LYS A 96 14.78 7.90 -12.94
N ASN A 97 15.75 8.57 -13.58
CA ASN A 97 16.76 7.92 -14.41
C ASN A 97 17.65 6.98 -13.60
N GLN A 98 18.06 7.39 -12.38
CA GLN A 98 18.81 6.54 -11.47
C GLN A 98 18.02 5.31 -10.97
N LEU A 99 16.71 5.44 -10.85
CA LEU A 99 15.81 4.32 -10.50
C LEU A 99 15.55 3.41 -11.72
N GLY A 100 15.47 3.99 -12.93
CA GLY A 100 15.26 3.28 -14.19
C GLY A 100 16.46 2.42 -14.59
N ASN A 101 17.69 2.93 -14.40
CA ASN A 101 18.92 2.21 -14.73
C ASN A 101 19.18 0.99 -13.80
N LYS A 102 18.55 0.92 -12.62
CA LYS A 102 18.58 -0.28 -11.75
C LYS A 102 17.63 -1.39 -12.21
N LYS A 103 16.97 -1.26 -13.36
CA LYS A 103 16.13 -2.33 -13.93
C LYS A 103 16.91 -3.59 -14.36
N GLY A 104 18.26 -3.55 -14.35
CA GLY A 104 19.10 -4.74 -14.56
C GLY A 104 19.36 -5.59 -13.31
N GLU A 105 19.18 -5.03 -12.11
CA GLU A 105 19.31 -5.82 -10.88
C GLU A 105 17.92 -6.28 -10.43
N SER A 106 17.74 -7.59 -10.48
CA SER A 106 16.56 -8.39 -10.11
C SER A 106 15.62 -7.69 -9.12
N ARG A 107 14.67 -6.91 -9.65
CA ARG A 107 13.46 -6.63 -8.90
C ARG A 107 12.75 -7.97 -8.76
N VAL A 108 12.73 -8.52 -7.54
CA VAL A 108 11.68 -9.47 -7.19
C VAL A 108 10.39 -8.78 -7.63
N PRO A 109 9.68 -9.25 -8.66
CA PRO A 109 8.51 -8.57 -9.17
C PRO A 109 7.56 -8.32 -8.02
N ALA A 110 6.90 -7.16 -8.01
CA ALA A 110 5.93 -6.80 -6.98
C ALA A 110 4.94 -7.94 -6.72
N ASN A 111 4.56 -8.64 -7.77
CA ASN A 111 3.75 -9.86 -7.77
C ASN A 111 4.30 -11.00 -6.91
N ALA A 112 5.61 -11.11 -6.68
CA ALA A 112 6.17 -12.18 -5.85
C ALA A 112 6.09 -11.87 -4.35
N LYS A 113 6.11 -10.58 -3.97
CA LYS A 113 5.83 -10.15 -2.58
C LYS A 113 4.33 -10.25 -2.28
N GLU A 114 3.49 -9.77 -3.18
CA GLU A 114 2.04 -9.85 -3.06
C GLU A 114 1.54 -11.30 -3.01
N SER A 115 2.14 -12.19 -3.81
CA SER A 115 1.79 -13.62 -3.77
C SER A 115 2.16 -14.31 -2.45
N LYS A 116 3.24 -13.87 -1.77
CA LYS A 116 3.57 -14.37 -0.43
C LYS A 116 2.53 -13.97 0.61
N TYR A 117 2.14 -12.69 0.63
CA TYR A 117 1.14 -12.20 1.58
C TYR A 117 -0.23 -12.82 1.30
N ALA A 118 -0.62 -12.93 0.03
CA ALA A 118 -1.85 -13.62 -0.34
C ALA A 118 -1.85 -15.09 0.12
N PHE A 119 -0.73 -15.80 -0.05
CA PHE A 119 -0.58 -17.18 0.42
C PHE A 119 -0.70 -17.28 1.95
N PHE A 120 0.00 -16.43 2.70
CA PHE A 120 -0.09 -16.44 4.17
C PHE A 120 -1.47 -16.05 4.67
N CYS A 121 -2.13 -15.08 4.05
CA CYS A 121 -3.51 -14.72 4.36
C CYS A 121 -4.47 -15.88 4.09
N TRP A 122 -4.33 -16.58 2.96
CA TRP A 122 -5.13 -17.74 2.61
C TRP A 122 -4.90 -18.91 3.57
N LEU A 123 -3.65 -19.18 3.93
CA LEU A 123 -3.30 -20.24 4.89
C LEU A 123 -3.89 -19.94 6.27
N SER A 124 -3.75 -18.71 6.77
CA SER A 124 -4.31 -18.28 8.05
C SER A 124 -5.83 -18.33 8.06
N PHE A 125 -6.47 -17.93 6.96
CA PHE A 125 -7.91 -17.99 6.80
C PHE A 125 -8.42 -19.44 6.79
N SER A 126 -7.75 -20.34 6.06
CA SER A 126 -8.09 -21.77 6.00
C SER A 126 -7.93 -22.44 7.38
N PHE A 127 -6.87 -22.10 8.11
CA PHE A 127 -6.63 -22.62 9.46
C PHE A 127 -7.66 -22.07 10.45
N GLY A 128 -8.02 -20.80 10.35
CA GLY A 128 -9.08 -20.18 11.16
C GLY A 128 -10.44 -20.83 10.94
N LEU A 129 -10.80 -21.13 9.69
CA LEU A 129 -12.05 -21.84 9.36
C LEU A 129 -12.06 -23.27 9.91
N ALA A 130 -10.94 -23.99 9.84
CA ALA A 130 -10.82 -25.34 10.40
C ALA A 130 -10.99 -25.34 11.91
N LEU A 131 -10.35 -24.41 12.63
CA LEU A 131 -10.47 -24.25 14.08
C LEU A 131 -11.91 -23.90 14.47
N LEU A 132 -12.54 -22.95 13.79
CA LEU A 132 -13.94 -22.59 14.03
C LEU A 132 -14.87 -23.80 13.80
N GLY A 133 -14.64 -24.58 12.76
CA GLY A 133 -15.39 -25.81 12.48
C GLY A 133 -15.27 -26.84 13.58
N ILE A 134 -14.06 -27.07 14.09
CA ILE A 134 -13.80 -28.00 15.19
C ILE A 134 -14.48 -27.52 16.48
N ILE A 135 -14.29 -26.25 16.85
CA ILE A 135 -14.88 -25.67 18.07
C ILE A 135 -16.41 -25.73 18.01
N SER A 136 -17.00 -25.36 16.87
CA SER A 136 -18.45 -25.41 16.67
C SER A 136 -18.99 -26.81 16.75
N ASN A 137 -18.30 -27.82 16.24
CA ASN A 137 -18.69 -29.23 16.30
C ASN A 137 -18.62 -29.76 17.72
N ILE A 138 -17.57 -29.43 18.47
CA ILE A 138 -17.42 -29.83 19.88
C ILE A 138 -18.49 -29.17 20.77
N ALA A 139 -18.76 -27.89 20.55
CA ALA A 139 -19.68 -27.11 21.40
C ALA A 139 -21.15 -27.40 21.15
N ALA A 140 -21.52 -27.81 19.95
CA ALA A 140 -22.91 -27.87 19.52
C ALA A 140 -23.46 -29.30 19.34
N GLY A 141 -22.62 -30.33 19.36
CA GLY A 141 -23.03 -31.72 19.14
C GLY A 141 -23.84 -31.89 17.85
N ASP A 142 -24.97 -32.64 17.97
CA ASP A 142 -25.87 -32.92 16.83
C ASP A 142 -26.84 -31.78 16.48
N SER A 143 -26.60 -30.60 16.98
CA SER A 143 -27.42 -29.42 16.68
C SER A 143 -27.12 -28.82 15.29
N ILE A 144 -27.98 -27.90 14.84
CA ILE A 144 -27.77 -27.13 13.59
C ILE A 144 -26.39 -26.44 13.57
N LEU A 145 -25.89 -25.97 14.70
CA LEU A 145 -24.55 -25.37 14.83
C LEU A 145 -23.45 -26.40 14.56
N GLY A 146 -23.61 -27.65 14.97
CA GLY A 146 -22.68 -28.73 14.63
C GLY A 146 -22.60 -28.97 13.12
N SER A 147 -23.75 -28.93 12.43
CA SER A 147 -23.81 -29.06 10.96
C SER A 147 -23.09 -27.91 10.24
N VAL A 148 -23.20 -26.68 10.73
CA VAL A 148 -22.46 -25.52 10.21
C VAL A 148 -20.98 -25.70 10.47
N GLY A 149 -20.57 -26.19 11.64
CA GLY A 149 -19.18 -26.48 11.98
C GLY A 149 -18.57 -27.55 11.06
N ALA A 150 -19.32 -28.60 10.76
CA ALA A 150 -18.92 -29.64 9.82
C ALA A 150 -18.76 -29.07 8.40
N GLY A 151 -19.65 -28.20 7.96
CA GLY A 151 -19.54 -27.47 6.67
C GLY A 151 -18.30 -26.61 6.57
N LEU A 152 -17.96 -25.85 7.60
CA LEU A 152 -16.76 -25.03 7.68
C LEU A 152 -15.48 -25.90 7.65
N PHE A 153 -15.49 -27.03 8.33
CA PHE A 153 -14.37 -27.97 8.30
C PHE A 153 -14.16 -28.57 6.91
N ILE A 154 -15.24 -28.97 6.23
CA ILE A 154 -15.17 -29.46 4.85
C ILE A 154 -14.62 -28.38 3.90
N LEU A 155 -15.10 -27.15 4.01
CA LEU A 155 -14.57 -26.01 3.23
C LEU A 155 -13.07 -25.79 3.45
N SER A 156 -12.59 -25.97 4.67
CA SER A 156 -11.16 -25.86 4.99
C SER A 156 -10.33 -26.96 4.33
N LEU A 157 -10.87 -28.18 4.24
CA LEU A 157 -10.22 -29.31 3.57
C LEU A 157 -10.02 -29.05 2.07
N PHE A 158 -10.95 -28.36 1.40
CA PHE A 158 -10.79 -27.97 -0.01
C PHE A 158 -9.87 -26.76 -0.20
N SER A 159 -9.83 -25.81 0.73
CA SER A 159 -8.97 -24.63 0.63
C SER A 159 -7.49 -24.95 0.84
N PHE A 160 -7.17 -25.97 1.62
CA PHE A 160 -5.80 -26.35 1.93
C PHE A 160 -5.02 -26.86 0.68
N PRO A 161 -5.54 -27.80 -0.15
CA PRO A 161 -4.88 -28.22 -1.38
C PRO A 161 -4.66 -27.05 -2.37
N VAL A 162 -5.64 -26.15 -2.48
CA VAL A 162 -5.50 -24.96 -3.34
C VAL A 162 -4.33 -24.09 -2.88
N SER A 163 -4.18 -23.89 -1.57
CA SER A 163 -3.05 -23.15 -0.99
C SER A 163 -1.71 -23.82 -1.28
N LEU A 164 -1.65 -25.16 -1.21
CA LEU A 164 -0.44 -25.93 -1.54
C LEU A 164 -0.08 -25.83 -3.02
N ILE A 165 -1.06 -25.94 -3.92
CA ILE A 165 -0.85 -25.77 -5.36
C ILE A 165 -0.28 -24.38 -5.66
N TRP A 166 -0.84 -23.34 -5.05
CA TRP A 166 -0.35 -21.97 -5.20
C TRP A 166 1.08 -21.78 -4.69
N MET A 167 1.41 -22.39 -3.55
CA MET A 167 2.77 -22.41 -3.01
C MET A 167 3.75 -23.11 -3.98
N PHE A 168 3.35 -24.25 -4.55
CA PHE A 168 4.16 -25.00 -5.49
C PHE A 168 4.42 -24.20 -6.79
N LEU A 169 3.38 -23.59 -7.33
CA LEU A 169 3.49 -22.72 -8.51
C LEU A 169 4.39 -21.51 -8.24
N TRP A 170 4.30 -20.93 -7.04
CA TRP A 170 5.16 -19.84 -6.61
C TRP A 170 6.63 -20.28 -6.49
N LEU A 171 6.91 -21.46 -5.92
CA LEU A 171 8.26 -22.02 -5.81
C LEU A 171 8.87 -22.31 -7.18
N ILE A 172 8.09 -22.89 -8.11
CA ILE A 172 8.53 -23.13 -9.49
C ILE A 172 8.87 -21.81 -10.19
N ARG A 173 8.03 -20.81 -10.06
CA ARG A 173 8.24 -19.49 -10.64
C ARG A 173 9.51 -18.82 -10.08
N ARG A 174 9.75 -18.93 -8.78
CA ARG A 174 10.94 -18.42 -8.12
C ARG A 174 12.22 -19.12 -8.58
N ARG A 175 12.18 -20.45 -8.83
CA ARG A 175 13.33 -21.19 -9.39
C ARG A 175 13.66 -20.73 -10.81
N LYS A 176 12.66 -20.50 -11.66
CA LYS A 176 12.88 -20.01 -13.04
C LYS A 176 13.46 -18.57 -13.08
N GLU A 177 13.19 -17.75 -12.07
CA GLU A 177 13.74 -16.40 -11.97
C GLU A 177 15.16 -16.37 -11.40
N ALA A 178 15.55 -17.37 -10.62
CA ALA A 178 16.91 -17.52 -10.06
C ALA A 178 17.94 -18.08 -11.06
N VAL A 179 17.49 -18.64 -12.18
CA VAL A 179 18.34 -19.25 -13.24
C VAL A 179 18.55 -18.29 -14.41
N LYS A 180 17.89 -17.14 -14.43
CA LYS A 180 18.11 -16.04 -15.38
C LYS A 180 18.97 -14.94 -14.76
#